data_722a81d57fc934ff788168caa72f1efc
#
_entry.id   722a81d57fc934ff788168caa72f1efc
#
_cell.length_a   1.000
_cell.length_b   1.000
_cell.length_c   1.000
_cell.angle_alpha   90.00
_cell.angle_beta   90.00
_cell.angle_gamma   90.00
#
_symmetry.space_group_name_H-M   'P 1'
#
loop_
_entity.id
_entity.type
_entity.pdbx_description
1 polymer ?
#
loop_
_entity_poly.entity_id
_entity_poly.type
_entity_poly.pdbx_seq_one_letter_code
_entity_poly.pdbx_strand_id
1 'polypeptide(L)'
;NSGCLKPMDIIIPEASMLNPKYPAAVVAGNVETSQCMTDALYGALGVMGASQGTMNNFTFGNNQYQYYETICGGSGAGPDFDGTAAVHTHMTNARLTDPEILEWRFPVRLESFSIRKGSGGKGRQNGGDGTLRKLRFLEGMTAGILASHRIVPPYGMAGGEPGQVGKTWVERADGSHLDLGPCDTAELEADDIFVIQTPTGGAFGPKAERQK
;
A
#
# COMPACT_ATOMS: atom_id res chain seq x y z
N ASN A 1 21.28 10.58 7.24
CA ASN A 1 22.21 11.15 8.19
C ASN A 1 21.83 12.64 8.36
N SER A 2 21.83 13.16 9.60
CA SER A 2 21.42 14.53 9.94
C SER A 2 22.17 15.63 9.18
N GLY A 3 23.35 15.32 8.65
CA GLY A 3 24.10 16.23 7.78
C GLY A 3 23.39 16.60 6.48
N CYS A 4 22.51 15.74 5.96
CA CYS A 4 21.75 16.01 4.75
C CYS A 4 20.72 17.14 4.94
N LEU A 5 20.35 17.45 6.17
CA LEU A 5 19.37 18.49 6.47
C LEU A 5 20.00 19.89 6.63
N LYS A 6 21.34 19.97 6.77
CA LYS A 6 22.03 21.25 7.00
C LYS A 6 21.76 22.37 5.97
N PRO A 7 21.63 22.07 4.66
CA PRO A 7 21.33 23.09 3.66
C PRO A 7 19.84 23.39 3.48
N MET A 8 18.96 22.83 4.33
CA MET A 8 17.51 22.94 4.17
C MET A 8 16.88 23.62 5.39
N ASP A 9 16.02 24.60 5.14
CA ASP A 9 15.12 25.16 6.15
C ASP A 9 13.81 24.35 6.13
N ILE A 10 13.53 23.65 7.23
CA ILE A 10 12.34 22.81 7.36
C ILE A 10 11.29 23.60 8.17
N ILE A 11 10.22 24.00 7.51
CA ILE A 11 9.11 24.73 8.13
C ILE A 11 7.90 23.80 8.24
N ILE A 12 7.54 23.41 9.46
CA ILE A 12 6.37 22.58 9.73
C ILE A 12 5.40 23.37 10.62
N PRO A 13 4.21 23.72 10.14
CA PRO A 13 3.23 24.45 10.94
C PRO A 13 2.85 23.67 12.21
N GLU A 14 2.70 24.39 13.32
CA GLU A 14 2.18 23.82 14.56
C GLU A 14 0.76 23.26 14.37
N ALA A 15 0.43 22.23 15.11
CA ALA A 15 -0.86 21.54 15.08
C ALA A 15 -1.26 21.00 13.68
N SER A 16 -0.26 20.83 12.80
CA SER A 16 -0.44 20.11 11.53
C SER A 16 -0.30 18.59 11.73
N MET A 17 -0.64 17.83 10.69
CA MET A 17 -0.48 16.37 10.68
C MET A 17 0.99 15.94 10.91
N LEU A 18 1.98 16.75 10.49
CA LEU A 18 3.41 16.47 10.67
C LEU A 18 3.97 17.01 11.99
N ASN A 19 3.21 17.84 12.71
CA ASN A 19 3.57 18.41 14.01
C ASN A 19 2.34 18.50 14.90
N PRO A 20 1.74 17.35 15.26
CA PRO A 20 0.49 17.33 16.02
C PRO A 20 0.70 17.75 17.48
N LYS A 21 -0.36 18.28 18.08
CA LYS A 21 -0.38 18.56 19.53
C LYS A 21 -0.97 17.37 20.30
N TYR A 22 -0.46 17.12 21.50
CA TYR A 22 -1.04 16.15 22.42
C TYR A 22 -2.55 16.45 22.65
N PRO A 23 -3.46 15.48 22.64
CA PRO A 23 -3.26 14.02 22.64
C PRO A 23 -3.47 13.33 21.28
N ALA A 24 -2.97 13.87 20.20
CA ALA A 24 -3.16 13.29 18.87
C ALA A 24 -2.58 11.86 18.76
N ALA A 25 -3.30 10.97 18.07
CA ALA A 25 -2.83 9.64 17.73
C ALA A 25 -1.68 9.71 16.70
N VAL A 26 -0.64 8.89 16.86
CA VAL A 26 0.61 9.03 16.07
C VAL A 26 0.92 7.78 15.22
N VAL A 27 0.38 6.61 15.54
CA VAL A 27 0.69 5.35 14.82
C VAL A 27 0.49 5.45 13.31
N ALA A 28 -0.68 5.89 12.88
CA ALA A 28 -0.98 6.07 11.46
C ALA A 28 -0.13 7.17 10.81
N GLY A 29 0.28 8.18 11.57
CA GLY A 29 1.23 9.20 11.15
C GLY A 29 2.57 8.62 10.74
N ASN A 30 3.10 7.67 11.51
CA ASN A 30 4.35 7.00 11.15
C ASN A 30 4.19 6.11 9.90
N VAL A 31 3.16 5.28 9.83
CA VAL A 31 3.05 4.24 8.80
C VAL A 31 2.46 4.73 7.48
N GLU A 32 1.49 5.63 7.50
CA GLU A 32 0.83 6.13 6.28
C GLU A 32 1.37 7.51 5.87
N THR A 33 1.48 8.45 6.80
CA THR A 33 1.91 9.82 6.49
C THR A 33 3.34 9.86 5.96
N SER A 34 4.24 9.02 6.48
CA SER A 34 5.63 8.95 5.99
C SER A 34 5.73 8.49 4.54
N GLN A 35 4.87 7.57 4.10
CA GLN A 35 4.79 7.14 2.70
C GLN A 35 4.35 8.29 1.80
N CYS A 36 3.24 8.95 2.16
CA CYS A 36 2.70 10.08 1.39
C CYS A 36 3.67 11.27 1.37
N MET A 37 4.35 11.56 2.48
CA MET A 37 5.31 12.65 2.57
C MET A 37 6.51 12.45 1.65
N THR A 38 7.04 11.23 1.57
CA THR A 38 8.15 10.90 0.69
C THR A 38 7.75 11.03 -0.78
N ASP A 39 6.59 10.52 -1.16
CA ASP A 39 6.06 10.67 -2.52
C ASP A 39 5.80 12.15 -2.84
N ALA A 40 5.28 12.95 -1.90
CA ALA A 40 5.07 14.38 -2.10
C ALA A 40 6.39 15.13 -2.36
N LEU A 41 7.46 14.78 -1.65
CA LEU A 41 8.80 15.37 -1.88
C LEU A 41 9.34 14.98 -3.26
N TYR A 42 9.23 13.72 -3.66
CA TYR A 42 9.67 13.27 -4.99
C TYR A 42 8.86 13.94 -6.10
N GLY A 43 7.55 14.12 -5.89
CA GLY A 43 6.70 14.87 -6.80
C GLY A 43 7.08 16.34 -6.92
N ALA A 44 7.32 17.01 -5.81
CA ALA A 44 7.75 18.42 -5.77
C ALA A 44 9.12 18.64 -6.47
N LEU A 45 10.02 17.67 -6.34
CA LEU A 45 11.34 17.70 -6.99
C LEU A 45 11.29 17.21 -8.45
N GLY A 46 10.18 16.63 -8.92
CA GLY A 46 10.03 16.11 -10.28
C GLY A 46 10.91 14.89 -10.60
N VAL A 47 11.33 14.12 -9.58
CA VAL A 47 12.37 13.09 -9.73
C VAL A 47 11.82 11.72 -10.07
N MET A 48 10.59 11.39 -9.64
CA MET A 48 9.97 10.09 -9.97
C MET A 48 8.46 10.11 -9.75
N GLY A 49 7.76 9.13 -10.34
CA GLY A 49 6.35 8.86 -10.05
C GLY A 49 6.14 8.39 -8.62
N ALA A 50 4.91 8.53 -8.11
CA ALA A 50 4.58 8.05 -6.78
C ALA A 50 4.67 6.53 -6.68
N SER A 51 5.09 6.05 -5.54
CA SER A 51 4.99 4.64 -5.17
C SER A 51 3.57 4.30 -4.71
N GLN A 52 3.34 3.10 -4.20
CA GLN A 52 2.04 2.70 -3.65
C GLN A 52 1.48 3.64 -2.57
N GLY A 53 2.33 4.44 -1.92
CA GLY A 53 1.98 5.49 -0.97
C GLY A 53 1.24 5.03 0.28
N THR A 54 1.40 3.79 0.66
CA THR A 54 0.76 3.14 1.81
C THR A 54 1.55 1.92 2.24
N MET A 55 1.39 1.49 3.47
CA MET A 55 1.90 0.20 3.94
C MET A 55 0.84 -0.91 3.84
N ASN A 56 -0.40 -0.60 3.42
CA ASN A 56 -1.52 -1.54 3.40
C ASN A 56 -1.59 -2.33 4.71
N ASN A 57 -1.71 -1.59 5.83
CA ASN A 57 -1.69 -2.16 7.18
C ASN A 57 -2.90 -3.08 7.35
N PHE A 58 -2.63 -4.35 7.51
CA PHE A 58 -3.63 -5.39 7.67
C PHE A 58 -3.55 -5.97 9.07
N THR A 59 -4.66 -5.97 9.77
CA THR A 59 -4.80 -6.55 11.10
C THR A 59 -5.91 -7.57 11.11
N PHE A 60 -5.78 -8.62 11.90
CA PHE A 60 -6.89 -9.49 12.25
C PHE A 60 -6.70 -10.11 13.63
N GLY A 61 -7.80 -10.54 14.22
CA GLY A 61 -7.74 -11.26 15.49
C GLY A 61 -9.08 -11.45 16.16
N ASN A 62 -9.02 -12.11 17.31
CA ASN A 62 -10.09 -12.30 18.26
C ASN A 62 -9.54 -12.31 19.70
N ASN A 63 -10.23 -12.87 20.66
CA ASN A 63 -9.77 -12.93 22.04
C ASN A 63 -8.50 -13.79 22.25
N GLN A 64 -8.17 -14.67 21.32
CA GLN A 64 -7.05 -15.60 21.41
C GLN A 64 -5.89 -15.20 20.48
N TYR A 65 -6.18 -14.69 19.31
CA TYR A 65 -5.20 -14.39 18.25
C TYR A 65 -5.17 -12.90 17.94
N GLN A 66 -3.96 -12.38 17.69
CA GLN A 66 -3.77 -11.02 17.21
C GLN A 66 -2.63 -11.01 16.21
N TYR A 67 -2.85 -10.40 15.06
CA TYR A 67 -1.90 -10.33 13.97
C TYR A 67 -1.89 -8.95 13.31
N TYR A 68 -0.71 -8.56 12.85
CA TYR A 68 -0.49 -7.37 12.05
C TYR A 68 0.57 -7.65 10.99
N GLU A 69 0.32 -7.23 9.76
CA GLU A 69 1.34 -7.19 8.72
C GLU A 69 1.16 -5.98 7.79
N THR A 70 2.24 -5.67 7.07
CA THR A 70 2.24 -4.70 5.97
C THR A 70 2.32 -5.46 4.65
N ILE A 71 1.60 -4.97 3.61
CA ILE A 71 1.54 -5.65 2.32
C ILE A 71 2.16 -4.77 1.25
N CYS A 72 3.08 -5.34 0.47
CA CYS A 72 3.80 -4.66 -0.60
C CYS A 72 2.91 -4.33 -1.80
N GLY A 73 3.31 -3.31 -2.55
CA GLY A 73 2.65 -2.88 -3.81
C GLY A 73 3.68 -2.53 -4.86
N GLY A 74 3.42 -1.52 -5.68
CA GLY A 74 4.35 -1.07 -6.71
C GLY A 74 5.13 0.17 -6.30
N SER A 75 6.42 0.28 -6.67
CA SER A 75 7.17 1.52 -6.56
C SER A 75 6.99 2.40 -7.81
N GLY A 76 7.19 3.71 -7.65
CA GLY A 76 7.20 4.64 -8.78
C GLY A 76 8.39 4.43 -9.71
N ALA A 77 8.25 4.87 -10.96
CA ALA A 77 9.33 4.91 -11.95
C ALA A 77 10.07 6.24 -11.90
N GLY A 78 11.34 6.24 -12.29
CA GLY A 78 12.17 7.42 -12.47
C GLY A 78 12.57 7.64 -13.94
N PRO A 79 13.46 8.63 -14.21
CA PRO A 79 13.80 8.99 -15.57
C PRO A 79 14.50 7.89 -16.38
N ASP A 80 15.17 6.96 -15.74
CA ASP A 80 16.02 5.92 -16.31
C ASP A 80 15.79 4.51 -15.76
N PHE A 81 14.74 4.33 -14.94
CA PHE A 81 14.38 3.04 -14.36
C PHE A 81 12.86 2.85 -14.26
N ASP A 82 12.43 1.62 -14.46
CA ASP A 82 11.06 1.17 -14.17
C ASP A 82 10.81 1.02 -12.67
N GLY A 83 9.58 1.20 -12.23
CA GLY A 83 9.16 0.85 -10.88
C GLY A 83 9.23 -0.65 -10.64
N THR A 84 9.56 -1.03 -9.39
CA THR A 84 9.63 -2.43 -8.98
C THR A 84 8.26 -2.92 -8.51
N ALA A 85 7.86 -4.09 -9.01
CA ALA A 85 6.63 -4.74 -8.60
C ALA A 85 6.77 -5.44 -7.24
N ALA A 86 5.69 -5.50 -6.46
CA ALA A 86 5.60 -6.26 -5.22
C ALA A 86 6.73 -5.94 -4.23
N VAL A 87 7.00 -4.65 -4.00
CA VAL A 87 8.06 -4.16 -3.12
C VAL A 87 7.51 -3.27 -2.00
N HIS A 88 8.10 -3.35 -0.82
CA HIS A 88 7.91 -2.33 0.20
C HIS A 88 8.70 -1.08 -0.16
N THR A 89 8.11 0.09 0.06
CA THR A 89 8.66 1.37 -0.37
C THR A 89 9.05 2.26 0.81
N HIS A 90 9.94 3.20 0.55
CA HIS A 90 10.37 4.26 1.45
C HIS A 90 10.92 3.73 2.78
N MET A 91 10.28 4.08 3.90
CA MET A 91 10.74 3.68 5.23
C MET A 91 10.40 2.23 5.59
N THR A 92 9.56 1.56 4.80
CA THR A 92 9.12 0.19 5.10
C THR A 92 10.20 -0.82 4.76
N ASN A 93 10.62 -1.59 5.74
CA ASN A 93 11.60 -2.67 5.58
C ASN A 93 11.12 -4.00 6.16
N ALA A 94 9.80 -4.20 6.22
CA ALA A 94 9.18 -5.42 6.69
C ALA A 94 9.23 -6.53 5.63
N ARG A 95 9.02 -7.76 6.07
CA ARG A 95 8.78 -8.93 5.22
C ARG A 95 7.41 -9.50 5.56
N LEU A 96 6.75 -10.12 4.59
CA LEU A 96 5.55 -10.91 4.85
C LEU A 96 5.90 -12.14 5.66
N THR A 97 4.98 -12.56 6.52
CA THR A 97 5.10 -13.83 7.22
C THR A 97 5.00 -14.95 6.19
N ASP A 98 5.88 -15.94 6.32
CA ASP A 98 5.84 -17.15 5.51
C ASP A 98 4.47 -17.83 5.64
N PRO A 99 3.83 -18.27 4.53
CA PRO A 99 2.50 -18.86 4.56
C PRO A 99 2.39 -20.07 5.51
N GLU A 100 3.38 -20.95 5.53
CA GLU A 100 3.36 -22.13 6.39
C GLU A 100 3.38 -21.73 7.88
N ILE A 101 4.17 -20.71 8.23
CA ILE A 101 4.21 -20.18 9.61
C ILE A 101 2.90 -19.46 9.97
N LEU A 102 2.33 -18.70 9.03
CA LEU A 102 1.06 -18.00 9.23
C LEU A 102 -0.07 -19.00 9.52
N GLU A 103 -0.22 -20.00 8.69
CA GLU A 103 -1.27 -21.02 8.78
C GLU A 103 -1.09 -21.95 9.98
N TRP A 104 0.16 -22.19 10.41
CA TRP A 104 0.44 -22.96 11.62
C TRP A 104 0.10 -22.19 12.91
N ARG A 105 0.28 -20.86 12.91
CA ARG A 105 0.09 -20.03 14.13
C ARG A 105 -1.31 -19.47 14.28
N PHE A 106 -2.03 -19.31 13.18
CA PHE A 106 -3.34 -18.68 13.15
C PHE A 106 -4.34 -19.54 12.37
N PRO A 107 -5.62 -19.57 12.76
CA PRO A 107 -6.66 -20.32 12.02
C PRO A 107 -7.08 -19.57 10.75
N VAL A 108 -6.13 -19.44 9.84
CA VAL A 108 -6.30 -18.83 8.53
C VAL A 108 -5.61 -19.66 7.45
N ARG A 109 -5.96 -19.46 6.18
CA ARG A 109 -5.30 -20.08 5.04
C ARG A 109 -5.04 -19.07 3.93
N LEU A 110 -3.82 -19.03 3.43
CA LEU A 110 -3.47 -18.19 2.29
C LEU A 110 -3.99 -18.82 1.00
N GLU A 111 -5.09 -18.29 0.46
CA GLU A 111 -5.66 -18.77 -0.81
C GLU A 111 -4.82 -18.30 -2.02
N SER A 112 -4.27 -17.09 -1.97
CA SER A 112 -3.49 -16.54 -3.07
C SER A 112 -2.64 -15.35 -2.62
N PHE A 113 -1.42 -15.31 -3.13
CA PHE A 113 -0.59 -14.09 -3.13
C PHE A 113 0.13 -13.99 -4.48
N SER A 114 -0.22 -12.96 -5.26
CA SER A 114 0.26 -12.84 -6.64
C SER A 114 0.48 -11.39 -7.05
N ILE A 115 1.36 -11.18 -8.04
CA ILE A 115 1.57 -9.88 -8.66
C ILE A 115 0.44 -9.59 -9.65
N ARG A 116 -0.15 -8.41 -9.57
CA ARG A 116 -1.15 -7.88 -10.52
C ARG A 116 -0.46 -7.42 -11.81
N LYS A 117 -0.02 -8.35 -12.64
CA LYS A 117 0.78 -8.09 -13.84
C LYS A 117 0.15 -7.02 -14.75
N GLY A 118 0.95 -6.02 -15.12
CA GLY A 118 0.53 -4.93 -16.00
C GLY A 118 -0.30 -3.84 -15.32
N SER A 119 -0.42 -3.85 -13.98
CA SER A 119 -1.21 -2.88 -13.22
C SER A 119 -0.49 -1.56 -12.94
N GLY A 120 0.83 -1.50 -13.05
CA GLY A 120 1.60 -0.27 -12.90
C GLY A 120 1.25 0.76 -13.98
N GLY A 121 1.40 2.05 -13.67
CA GLY A 121 1.23 3.15 -14.63
C GLY A 121 2.09 2.95 -15.88
N LYS A 122 1.62 3.38 -17.03
CA LYS A 122 2.33 3.22 -18.30
C LYS A 122 3.04 4.51 -18.70
N GLY A 123 4.28 4.38 -19.17
CA GLY A 123 5.10 5.52 -19.58
C GLY A 123 6.32 5.07 -20.38
N ARG A 124 7.27 5.97 -20.57
CA ARG A 124 8.59 5.59 -21.08
C ARG A 124 9.23 4.59 -20.12
N GLN A 125 9.14 4.87 -18.82
CA GLN A 125 9.42 3.94 -17.74
C GLN A 125 8.10 3.61 -17.01
N ASN A 126 7.78 2.34 -16.87
CA ASN A 126 6.53 1.92 -16.25
C ASN A 126 6.63 1.90 -14.72
N GLY A 127 5.53 2.24 -14.05
CA GLY A 127 5.41 2.03 -12.62
C GLY A 127 5.37 0.55 -12.25
N GLY A 128 5.75 0.22 -11.02
CA GLY A 128 5.74 -1.14 -10.49
C GLY A 128 4.32 -1.67 -10.29
N ASP A 129 4.12 -2.95 -10.53
CA ASP A 129 2.84 -3.63 -10.34
C ASP A 129 2.55 -3.84 -8.83
N GLY A 130 1.27 -3.79 -8.47
CA GLY A 130 0.78 -4.14 -7.16
C GLY A 130 0.63 -5.65 -6.95
N THR A 131 0.06 -6.00 -5.79
CA THR A 131 -0.21 -7.39 -5.42
C THR A 131 -1.69 -7.63 -5.14
N LEU A 132 -2.09 -8.88 -5.22
CA LEU A 132 -3.37 -9.40 -4.75
C LEU A 132 -3.09 -10.46 -3.69
N ARG A 133 -3.66 -10.26 -2.48
CA ARG A 133 -3.57 -11.20 -1.37
C ARG A 133 -4.97 -11.62 -0.95
N LYS A 134 -5.21 -12.92 -0.86
CA LYS A 134 -6.46 -13.52 -0.39
C LYS A 134 -6.19 -14.40 0.81
N LEU A 135 -6.83 -14.11 1.93
CA LEU A 135 -6.70 -14.88 3.17
C LEU A 135 -8.07 -15.39 3.60
N ARG A 136 -8.23 -16.71 3.66
CA ARG A 136 -9.43 -17.37 4.19
C ARG A 136 -9.33 -17.48 5.68
N PHE A 137 -10.41 -17.17 6.38
CA PHE A 137 -10.55 -17.34 7.82
C PHE A 137 -11.21 -18.68 8.12
N LEU A 138 -10.69 -19.42 9.09
CA LEU A 138 -11.21 -20.74 9.45
C LEU A 138 -12.07 -20.69 10.71
N GLU A 139 -12.13 -19.53 11.37
CA GLU A 139 -13.02 -19.23 12.50
C GLU A 139 -13.34 -17.73 12.52
N GLY A 140 -14.32 -17.35 13.36
CA GLY A 140 -14.75 -15.97 13.51
C GLY A 140 -13.64 -15.04 14.03
N MET A 141 -13.38 -13.93 13.33
CA MET A 141 -12.41 -12.90 13.69
C MET A 141 -12.85 -11.53 13.19
N THR A 142 -12.35 -10.48 13.84
CA THR A 142 -12.39 -9.13 13.26
C THR A 142 -11.15 -8.93 12.39
N ALA A 143 -11.31 -8.44 11.16
CA ALA A 143 -10.19 -8.04 10.32
C ALA A 143 -10.32 -6.57 9.92
N GLY A 144 -9.19 -5.86 9.80
CA GLY A 144 -9.15 -4.44 9.48
C GLY A 144 -8.05 -4.08 8.50
N ILE A 145 -8.29 -3.00 7.77
CA ILE A 145 -7.34 -2.38 6.86
C ILE A 145 -7.18 -0.89 7.19
N LEU A 146 -5.94 -0.44 7.20
CA LEU A 146 -5.60 0.98 7.18
C LEU A 146 -4.65 1.22 6.01
N ALA A 147 -5.11 1.94 5.00
CA ALA A 147 -4.35 2.14 3.77
C ALA A 147 -4.76 3.41 3.03
N SER A 148 -3.80 4.01 2.33
CA SER A 148 -4.00 5.13 1.43
C SER A 148 -4.22 4.66 -0.03
N HIS A 149 -4.37 5.62 -0.95
CA HIS A 149 -4.54 5.37 -2.39
C HIS A 149 -5.65 4.36 -2.74
N ARG A 150 -6.80 4.52 -2.07
CA ARG A 150 -8.05 3.81 -2.40
C ARG A 150 -8.99 4.63 -3.28
N ILE A 151 -8.77 5.95 -3.34
CA ILE A 151 -9.58 6.92 -4.12
C ILE A 151 -8.68 7.67 -5.10
N VAL A 152 -7.61 8.27 -4.61
CA VAL A 152 -6.66 9.04 -5.43
C VAL A 152 -5.52 8.10 -5.86
N PRO A 153 -5.29 7.90 -7.17
CA PRO A 153 -4.21 7.04 -7.64
C PRO A 153 -2.83 7.63 -7.35
N PRO A 154 -1.79 6.80 -7.21
CA PRO A 154 -0.40 7.27 -7.23
C PRO A 154 -0.10 8.01 -8.53
N TYR A 155 0.43 9.24 -8.44
CA TYR A 155 0.66 10.08 -9.63
C TYR A 155 1.77 9.53 -10.51
N GLY A 156 1.65 9.75 -11.83
CA GLY A 156 2.74 9.61 -12.78
C GLY A 156 3.54 10.92 -12.90
N MET A 157 4.78 10.85 -13.37
CA MET A 157 5.69 12.01 -13.50
C MET A 157 6.11 12.25 -14.94
N ALA A 158 6.34 13.51 -15.29
CA ALA A 158 6.83 13.94 -16.60
C ALA A 158 6.02 13.38 -17.81
N GLY A 159 4.70 13.29 -17.68
CA GLY A 159 3.81 12.76 -18.71
C GLY A 159 3.56 11.24 -18.65
N GLY A 160 4.08 10.55 -17.64
CA GLY A 160 3.74 9.16 -17.35
C GLY A 160 2.32 9.02 -16.76
N GLU A 161 1.68 7.88 -17.03
CA GLU A 161 0.35 7.58 -16.49
C GLU A 161 0.42 7.33 -14.97
N PRO A 162 -0.66 7.65 -14.22
CA PRO A 162 -0.76 7.29 -12.81
C PRO A 162 -0.81 5.76 -12.63
N GLY A 163 -0.47 5.31 -11.43
CA GLY A 163 -0.73 3.94 -11.00
C GLY A 163 -2.22 3.68 -10.77
N GLN A 164 -2.56 2.45 -10.45
CA GLN A 164 -3.92 2.06 -10.09
C GLN A 164 -4.12 2.14 -8.57
N VAL A 165 -5.32 2.50 -8.15
CA VAL A 165 -5.73 2.46 -6.74
C VAL A 165 -5.79 1.03 -6.22
N GLY A 166 -5.63 0.88 -4.91
CA GLY A 166 -5.90 -0.35 -4.20
C GLY A 166 -7.41 -0.54 -3.94
N LYS A 167 -7.78 -1.77 -3.62
CA LYS A 167 -9.13 -2.15 -3.18
C LYS A 167 -9.06 -3.17 -2.06
N THR A 168 -10.05 -3.17 -1.20
CA THR A 168 -10.17 -4.17 -0.14
C THR A 168 -11.62 -4.61 -0.03
N TRP A 169 -11.86 -5.91 0.09
CA TRP A 169 -13.20 -6.46 0.23
C TRP A 169 -13.20 -7.81 0.93
N VAL A 170 -14.38 -8.24 1.35
CA VAL A 170 -14.62 -9.59 1.87
C VAL A 170 -15.47 -10.37 0.87
N GLU A 171 -15.03 -11.56 0.50
CA GLU A 171 -15.83 -12.56 -0.19
C GLU A 171 -16.44 -13.47 0.88
N ARG A 172 -17.74 -13.42 1.09
CA ARG A 172 -18.44 -14.22 2.11
C ARG A 172 -18.62 -15.66 1.68
N ALA A 173 -18.73 -16.55 2.64
CA ALA A 173 -18.99 -17.97 2.39
C ALA A 173 -20.30 -18.22 1.61
N ASP A 174 -21.30 -17.35 1.77
CA ASP A 174 -22.57 -17.41 1.04
C ASP A 174 -22.51 -16.84 -0.40
N GLY A 175 -21.33 -16.37 -0.82
CA GLY A 175 -21.10 -15.76 -2.13
C GLY A 175 -21.41 -14.25 -2.19
N SER A 176 -21.85 -13.65 -1.11
CA SER A 176 -22.02 -12.18 -1.03
C SER A 176 -20.66 -11.47 -0.94
N HIS A 177 -20.66 -10.16 -1.19
CA HIS A 177 -19.47 -9.34 -1.29
C HIS A 177 -19.63 -8.07 -0.44
N LEU A 178 -18.61 -7.75 0.37
CA LEU A 178 -18.57 -6.54 1.18
C LEU A 178 -17.34 -5.72 0.82
N ASP A 179 -17.52 -4.59 0.15
CA ASP A 179 -16.44 -3.62 -0.12
C ASP A 179 -16.07 -2.87 1.16
N LEU A 180 -14.77 -2.69 1.37
CA LEU A 180 -14.20 -1.95 2.50
C LEU A 180 -13.54 -0.65 2.06
N GLY A 181 -13.67 0.37 2.89
CA GLY A 181 -13.02 1.65 2.73
C GLY A 181 -11.50 1.61 3.02
N PRO A 182 -10.84 2.77 2.95
CA PRO A 182 -9.39 2.88 3.22
C PRO A 182 -9.01 2.65 4.69
N CYS A 183 -9.92 2.92 5.60
CA CYS A 183 -9.79 2.68 7.04
C CYS A 183 -11.08 2.05 7.52
N ASP A 184 -11.11 0.73 7.53
CA ASP A 184 -12.35 -0.01 7.77
C ASP A 184 -12.08 -1.36 8.43
N THR A 185 -13.12 -1.95 9.02
CA THR A 185 -13.08 -3.26 9.67
C THR A 185 -14.29 -4.11 9.28
N ALA A 186 -14.13 -5.41 9.32
CA ALA A 186 -15.21 -6.36 9.09
C ALA A 186 -15.16 -7.50 10.12
N GLU A 187 -16.32 -7.88 10.63
CA GLU A 187 -16.48 -9.15 11.33
C GLU A 187 -16.54 -10.27 10.29
N LEU A 188 -15.69 -11.27 10.45
CA LEU A 188 -15.53 -12.40 9.56
C LEU A 188 -16.01 -13.67 10.26
N GLU A 189 -16.64 -14.53 9.48
CA GLU A 189 -17.02 -15.87 9.90
C GLU A 189 -16.08 -16.91 9.26
N ALA A 190 -16.23 -18.17 9.68
CA ALA A 190 -15.50 -19.27 9.04
C ALA A 190 -15.81 -19.32 7.54
N ASP A 191 -14.78 -19.55 6.72
CA ASP A 191 -14.79 -19.58 5.25
C ASP A 191 -14.93 -18.25 4.54
N ASP A 192 -15.05 -17.13 5.22
CA ASP A 192 -14.92 -15.82 4.62
C ASP A 192 -13.48 -15.58 4.13
N ILE A 193 -13.33 -14.87 3.01
CA ILE A 193 -12.02 -14.52 2.45
C ILE A 193 -11.85 -13.00 2.48
N PHE A 194 -10.82 -12.52 3.18
CA PHE A 194 -10.41 -11.12 3.14
C PHE A 194 -9.45 -10.91 1.97
N VAL A 195 -9.77 -9.97 1.11
CA VAL A 195 -9.02 -9.72 -0.13
C VAL A 195 -8.45 -8.32 -0.13
N ILE A 196 -7.14 -8.23 -0.37
CA ILE A 196 -6.41 -6.97 -0.47
C ILE A 196 -5.74 -6.89 -1.83
N GLN A 197 -6.14 -5.88 -2.59
CA GLN A 197 -5.52 -5.48 -3.85
C GLN A 197 -4.75 -4.19 -3.60
N THR A 198 -3.42 -4.25 -3.69
CA THR A 198 -2.58 -3.10 -3.32
C THR A 198 -2.47 -2.08 -4.45
N PRO A 199 -2.23 -0.79 -4.14
CA PRO A 199 -1.95 0.22 -5.14
C PRO A 199 -0.64 -0.08 -5.89
N THR A 200 -0.48 0.55 -7.05
CA THR A 200 0.66 0.35 -7.95
C THR A 200 1.48 1.63 -8.09
N GLY A 201 2.67 1.54 -8.65
CA GLY A 201 3.51 2.71 -8.89
C GLY A 201 3.06 3.55 -10.10
N GLY A 202 3.29 4.87 -10.03
CA GLY A 202 3.15 5.78 -11.16
C GLY A 202 4.33 5.67 -12.14
N ALA A 203 4.07 5.91 -13.41
CA ALA A 203 5.06 5.88 -14.48
C ALA A 203 5.86 7.18 -14.59
N PHE A 204 6.94 7.15 -15.37
CA PHE A 204 7.75 8.33 -15.70
C PHE A 204 7.88 8.51 -17.21
N GLY A 205 7.66 9.75 -17.68
CA GLY A 205 7.75 10.13 -19.08
C GLY A 205 6.57 9.61 -19.93
N PRO A 206 6.30 10.23 -21.07
CA PRO A 206 5.18 9.86 -21.92
C PRO A 206 5.36 8.44 -22.47
N LYS A 207 4.25 7.74 -22.64
CA LYS A 207 4.23 6.44 -23.31
C LYS A 207 4.71 6.65 -24.76
N ALA A 208 5.73 5.90 -25.17
CA ALA A 208 6.16 5.94 -26.55
C ALA A 208 4.98 5.54 -27.47
N GLU A 209 4.65 6.39 -28.45
CA GLU A 209 3.75 5.99 -29.51
C GLU A 209 4.34 4.76 -30.21
N ARG A 210 3.62 3.65 -30.21
CA ARG A 210 4.02 2.51 -31.04
C ARG A 210 3.99 3.00 -32.50
N GLN A 211 5.14 3.19 -33.09
CA GLN A 211 5.20 3.28 -34.55
C GLN A 211 4.52 2.02 -35.10
N LYS A 212 3.39 2.25 -35.80
CA LYS A 212 2.64 1.21 -36.53
C LYS A 212 3.44 0.71 -37.70
#